data_9dba5bd53bc00ac753c2a4a7b8fc9ff7
#
_entry.id   9dba5bd53bc00ac753c2a4a7b8fc9ff7
#
_cell.length_a   1.000
_cell.length_b   1.000
_cell.length_c   1.000
_cell.angle_alpha   90.00
_cell.angle_beta   90.00
_cell.angle_gamma   90.00
#
_symmetry.space_group_name_H-M   'P 1'
#
loop_
_entity.id
_entity.type
_entity.pdbx_description
1 polymer ?
#
loop_
_entity_poly.entity_id
_entity_poly.type
_entity_poly.pdbx_seq_one_letter_code
_entity_poly.pdbx_strand_id
1 'polypeptide(L)'
;MPSLEAIWESGWLSNGGPFHQALEEELANYLDVPYVSLFCNATIALITAQQALGIRGEVITTPYSFVATTHALHWMQNTPVFIDCESDALTLDPLKIEAAITERTAAIMPMHCYGNTCDVEAINSIAQRYRLPVVYDACHSFGVEDEGGSVFRHGDISVVSFHATKVFNTFEGGLLVSRSKEMKQRVDHLKNFGFVDETTVIEPGMNGKMSEFNAMIGVHQLKYMPEIISARAERDQLYRERLNGIEGIHCQLPIRQTVRNYAYFPIFVQDNFPLSRDALYEHLQGHGFFGRRYFYPLISEFPMYCDLPTAGRHLLPTAFGASRRVICLPLYPDLEISTVDAICNVIAEAALGPHGVHR
;
A
#
# COMPACT_ATOMS: atom_id res chain seq x y z
N MET A 1 30.20 -4.29 10.18
CA MET A 1 29.32 -5.10 9.30
C MET A 1 30.03 -5.23 7.95
N PRO A 2 30.40 -6.43 7.48
CA PRO A 2 31.20 -6.59 6.23
C PRO A 2 30.57 -5.91 5.00
N SER A 3 29.23 -5.96 4.88
CA SER A 3 28.53 -5.31 3.76
C SER A 3 28.62 -3.78 3.76
N LEU A 4 28.63 -3.14 4.92
CA LEU A 4 28.82 -1.69 5.03
C LEU A 4 30.26 -1.30 4.72
N GLU A 5 31.22 -2.09 5.15
CA GLU A 5 32.64 -1.93 4.81
C GLU A 5 32.83 -2.05 3.29
N ALA A 6 32.19 -3.04 2.64
CA ALA A 6 32.24 -3.20 1.18
C ALA A 6 31.68 -1.98 0.42
N ILE A 7 30.59 -1.36 0.89
CA ILE A 7 30.07 -0.12 0.29
C ILE A 7 31.10 0.99 0.41
N TRP A 8 31.72 1.13 1.60
CA TRP A 8 32.69 2.18 1.85
C TRP A 8 33.98 2.00 1.03
N GLU A 9 34.48 0.78 0.95
CA GLU A 9 35.67 0.43 0.16
C GLU A 9 35.44 0.61 -1.34
N SER A 10 34.24 0.28 -1.85
CA SER A 10 33.91 0.48 -3.26
C SER A 10 33.83 1.95 -3.66
N GLY A 11 33.57 2.85 -2.72
CA GLY A 11 33.26 4.25 -2.97
C GLY A 11 31.94 4.48 -3.72
N TRP A 12 31.15 3.41 -3.97
CA TRP A 12 29.87 3.51 -4.65
C TRP A 12 28.75 3.67 -3.61
N LEU A 13 28.26 4.89 -3.41
CA LEU A 13 27.38 5.22 -2.29
C LEU A 13 25.91 5.39 -2.68
N SER A 14 25.64 5.49 -3.98
CA SER A 14 24.29 5.78 -4.49
C SER A 14 23.89 4.82 -5.63
N ASN A 15 23.00 5.26 -6.50
CA ASN A 15 22.39 4.51 -7.59
C ASN A 15 23.34 3.64 -8.43
N GLY A 16 22.90 2.44 -8.76
CA GLY A 16 23.54 1.55 -9.74
C GLY A 16 24.78 0.81 -9.22
N GLY A 17 25.09 0.88 -7.93
CA GLY A 17 26.15 0.09 -7.32
C GLY A 17 25.79 -1.39 -7.14
N PRO A 18 26.73 -2.20 -6.60
CA PRO A 18 26.55 -3.65 -6.51
C PRO A 18 25.32 -4.11 -5.74
N PHE A 19 25.00 -3.48 -4.60
CA PHE A 19 23.81 -3.84 -3.83
C PHE A 19 22.52 -3.40 -4.50
N HIS A 20 22.52 -2.25 -5.18
CA HIS A 20 21.37 -1.79 -5.95
C HIS A 20 21.05 -2.78 -7.08
N GLN A 21 22.06 -3.25 -7.83
CA GLN A 21 21.88 -4.22 -8.91
C GLN A 21 21.43 -5.58 -8.36
N ALA A 22 22.07 -6.07 -7.30
CA ALA A 22 21.70 -7.32 -6.65
C ALA A 22 20.25 -7.28 -6.15
N LEU A 23 19.83 -6.18 -5.51
CA LEU A 23 18.46 -6.05 -5.01
C LEU A 23 17.43 -6.00 -6.15
N GLU A 24 17.72 -5.31 -7.27
CA GLU A 24 16.82 -5.33 -8.45
C GLU A 24 16.66 -6.76 -8.99
N GLU A 25 17.74 -7.51 -9.12
CA GLU A 25 17.71 -8.89 -9.61
C GLU A 25 16.98 -9.83 -8.63
N GLU A 26 17.33 -9.78 -7.34
CA GLU A 26 16.71 -10.63 -6.31
C GLU A 26 15.21 -10.33 -6.15
N LEU A 27 14.80 -9.06 -6.22
CA LEU A 27 13.38 -8.68 -6.16
C LEU A 27 12.60 -9.09 -7.41
N ALA A 28 13.18 -8.97 -8.60
CA ALA A 28 12.55 -9.44 -9.83
C ALA A 28 12.27 -10.95 -9.76
N ASN A 29 13.24 -11.73 -9.26
CA ASN A 29 13.10 -13.16 -9.07
C ASN A 29 12.10 -13.51 -7.96
N TYR A 30 12.18 -12.85 -6.80
CA TYR A 30 11.31 -13.13 -5.65
C TYR A 30 9.83 -12.80 -5.94
N LEU A 31 9.58 -11.72 -6.68
CA LEU A 31 8.24 -11.24 -7.00
C LEU A 31 7.70 -11.83 -8.32
N ASP A 32 8.48 -12.64 -9.01
CA ASP A 32 8.17 -13.20 -10.36
C ASP A 32 7.69 -12.12 -11.34
N VAL A 33 8.52 -11.07 -11.50
CA VAL A 33 8.24 -9.94 -12.38
C VAL A 33 9.43 -9.61 -13.28
N PRO A 34 9.19 -9.14 -14.53
CA PRO A 34 10.28 -9.03 -15.52
C PRO A 34 11.18 -7.81 -15.29
N TYR A 35 10.64 -6.69 -14.81
CA TYR A 35 11.37 -5.43 -14.74
C TYR A 35 11.01 -4.64 -13.48
N VAL A 36 12.02 -4.30 -12.70
CA VAL A 36 11.91 -3.53 -11.47
C VAL A 36 12.87 -2.34 -11.49
N SER A 37 12.47 -1.23 -10.88
CA SER A 37 13.31 -0.05 -10.67
C SER A 37 13.20 0.39 -9.22
N LEU A 38 14.34 0.52 -8.54
CA LEU A 38 14.41 0.94 -7.13
C LEU A 38 14.35 2.45 -6.99
N PHE A 39 13.65 2.91 -5.96
CA PHE A 39 13.44 4.32 -5.63
C PHE A 39 13.77 4.63 -4.17
N CYS A 40 14.06 5.91 -3.88
CA CYS A 40 14.26 6.40 -2.52
C CYS A 40 12.99 6.31 -1.66
N ASN A 41 11.80 6.34 -2.26
CA ASN A 41 10.51 6.08 -1.63
C ASN A 41 9.40 5.88 -2.67
N ALA A 42 8.24 5.35 -2.24
CA ALA A 42 7.11 5.07 -3.13
C ALA A 42 6.42 6.34 -3.65
N THR A 43 6.45 7.45 -2.93
CA THR A 43 5.83 8.71 -3.39
C THR A 43 6.49 9.20 -4.66
N ILE A 44 7.82 9.21 -4.70
CA ILE A 44 8.59 9.56 -5.91
C ILE A 44 8.36 8.53 -7.03
N ALA A 45 8.23 7.24 -6.70
CA ALA A 45 7.89 6.21 -7.67
C ALA A 45 6.51 6.43 -8.31
N LEU A 46 5.46 6.80 -7.50
CA LEU A 46 4.13 7.17 -8.00
C LEU A 46 4.15 8.40 -8.92
N ILE A 47 4.93 9.42 -8.58
CA ILE A 47 5.14 10.61 -9.42
C ILE A 47 5.81 10.20 -10.74
N THR A 48 6.88 9.40 -10.66
CA THR A 48 7.62 8.94 -11.85
C THR A 48 6.77 8.04 -12.74
N ALA A 49 5.92 7.17 -12.19
CA ALA A 49 4.99 6.34 -12.94
C ALA A 49 4.04 7.17 -13.81
N GLN A 50 3.47 8.24 -13.24
CA GLN A 50 2.60 9.15 -13.99
C GLN A 50 3.34 9.87 -15.12
N GLN A 51 4.58 10.32 -14.87
CA GLN A 51 5.40 10.95 -15.90
C GLN A 51 5.78 9.96 -17.00
N ALA A 52 6.18 8.73 -16.63
CA ALA A 52 6.56 7.69 -17.58
C ALA A 52 5.41 7.27 -18.50
N LEU A 53 4.18 7.31 -18.02
CA LEU A 53 2.98 7.03 -18.81
C LEU A 53 2.37 8.27 -19.48
N GLY A 54 2.93 9.46 -19.24
CA GLY A 54 2.41 10.71 -19.80
C GLY A 54 1.03 11.10 -19.29
N ILE A 55 0.66 10.69 -18.07
CA ILE A 55 -0.65 10.94 -17.49
C ILE A 55 -0.82 12.45 -17.24
N ARG A 56 -1.84 13.04 -17.86
CA ARG A 56 -2.22 14.46 -17.70
C ARG A 56 -3.73 14.59 -17.79
N GLY A 57 -4.38 14.94 -16.68
CA GLY A 57 -5.83 15.11 -16.63
C GLY A 57 -6.47 14.59 -15.34
N GLU A 58 -7.62 13.98 -15.47
CA GLU A 58 -8.35 13.36 -14.36
C GLU A 58 -7.85 11.92 -14.15
N VAL A 59 -7.65 11.55 -12.89
CA VAL A 59 -7.24 10.19 -12.51
C VAL A 59 -8.25 9.62 -11.54
N ILE A 60 -8.91 8.53 -11.95
CA ILE A 60 -9.89 7.83 -11.11
C ILE A 60 -9.13 7.06 -10.02
N THR A 61 -9.48 7.30 -8.76
CA THR A 61 -8.83 6.69 -7.59
C THR A 61 -9.80 6.54 -6.42
N THR A 62 -9.34 5.99 -5.31
CA THR A 62 -10.13 5.84 -4.08
C THR A 62 -9.68 6.85 -3.02
N PRO A 63 -10.60 7.38 -2.18
CA PRO A 63 -10.21 8.17 -1.02
C PRO A 63 -9.72 7.31 0.16
N TYR A 64 -9.94 5.98 0.10
CA TYR A 64 -9.57 5.04 1.16
C TYR A 64 -8.16 4.47 0.89
N SER A 65 -7.17 5.33 1.08
CA SER A 65 -5.75 5.06 0.85
C SER A 65 -4.88 5.91 1.77
N PHE A 66 -3.58 5.65 1.77
CA PHE A 66 -2.63 6.59 2.33
C PHE A 66 -2.52 7.81 1.41
N VAL A 67 -2.34 8.98 2.02
CA VAL A 67 -2.41 10.28 1.32
C VAL A 67 -1.42 10.41 0.16
N ALA A 68 -0.31 9.67 0.17
CA ALA A 68 0.70 9.70 -0.89
C ALA A 68 0.14 9.34 -2.27
N THR A 69 -0.84 8.42 -2.35
CA THR A 69 -1.53 8.08 -3.61
C THR A 69 -2.08 9.32 -4.29
N THR A 70 -2.83 10.14 -3.56
CA THR A 70 -3.46 11.35 -4.11
C THR A 70 -2.50 12.54 -4.18
N HIS A 71 -1.57 12.68 -3.21
CA HIS A 71 -0.55 13.74 -3.29
C HIS A 71 0.35 13.58 -4.50
N ALA A 72 0.68 12.36 -4.92
CA ALA A 72 1.43 12.14 -6.16
C ALA A 72 0.67 12.63 -7.39
N LEU A 73 -0.67 12.53 -7.42
CA LEU A 73 -1.49 13.12 -8.49
C LEU A 73 -1.41 14.64 -8.46
N HIS A 74 -1.57 15.23 -7.29
CA HIS A 74 -1.52 16.68 -7.11
C HIS A 74 -0.17 17.28 -7.55
N TRP A 75 0.95 16.66 -7.16
CA TRP A 75 2.28 17.09 -7.57
C TRP A 75 2.50 17.03 -9.08
N MET A 76 1.81 16.11 -9.78
CA MET A 76 1.81 16.00 -11.23
C MET A 76 0.75 16.87 -11.92
N GLN A 77 0.05 17.73 -11.16
CA GLN A 77 -1.06 18.58 -11.63
C GLN A 77 -2.22 17.78 -12.23
N ASN A 78 -2.37 16.52 -11.83
CA ASN A 78 -3.52 15.70 -12.17
C ASN A 78 -4.63 15.91 -11.14
N THR A 79 -5.87 15.84 -11.60
CA THR A 79 -7.06 15.98 -10.73
C THR A 79 -7.53 14.60 -10.26
N PRO A 80 -7.55 14.32 -8.95
CA PRO A 80 -8.11 13.07 -8.46
C PRO A 80 -9.64 13.06 -8.63
N VAL A 81 -10.17 11.97 -9.16
CA VAL A 81 -11.60 11.68 -9.24
C VAL A 81 -11.86 10.52 -8.29
N PHE A 82 -12.42 10.83 -7.12
CA PHE A 82 -12.70 9.81 -6.12
C PHE A 82 -13.94 9.01 -6.48
N ILE A 83 -13.82 7.69 -6.44
CA ILE A 83 -14.96 6.77 -6.42
C ILE A 83 -14.92 5.89 -5.19
N ASP A 84 -16.07 5.34 -4.80
CA ASP A 84 -16.19 4.56 -3.59
C ASP A 84 -15.51 3.19 -3.69
N CYS A 85 -15.39 2.50 -2.58
CA CYS A 85 -14.79 1.18 -2.47
C CYS A 85 -15.84 0.08 -2.55
N GLU A 86 -15.41 -1.13 -2.88
CA GLU A 86 -16.15 -2.36 -2.59
C GLU A 86 -16.32 -2.53 -1.06
N SER A 87 -17.47 -3.07 -0.65
CA SER A 87 -17.78 -3.24 0.79
C SER A 87 -16.85 -4.18 1.52
N ASP A 88 -16.41 -5.22 0.85
CA ASP A 88 -15.68 -6.32 1.47
C ASP A 88 -14.17 -6.17 1.33
N ALA A 89 -13.68 -5.81 0.15
CA ALA A 89 -12.25 -5.67 -0.13
C ALA A 89 -11.69 -4.31 0.31
N LEU A 90 -12.53 -3.27 0.35
CA LEU A 90 -12.14 -1.86 0.55
C LEU A 90 -11.14 -1.36 -0.51
N THR A 91 -11.12 -2.03 -1.65
CA THR A 91 -10.43 -1.60 -2.85
C THR A 91 -11.38 -0.81 -3.75
N LEU A 92 -10.87 -0.15 -4.77
CA LEU A 92 -11.65 0.63 -5.72
C LEU A 92 -12.78 -0.21 -6.34
N ASP A 93 -14.05 0.25 -6.28
CA ASP A 93 -15.21 -0.45 -6.82
C ASP A 93 -15.25 -0.34 -8.36
N PRO A 94 -15.00 -1.42 -9.11
CA PRO A 94 -14.94 -1.36 -10.57
C PRO A 94 -16.28 -0.99 -11.21
N LEU A 95 -17.41 -1.27 -10.55
CA LEU A 95 -18.74 -0.93 -11.06
C LEU A 95 -18.99 0.58 -11.13
N LYS A 96 -18.18 1.37 -10.44
CA LYS A 96 -18.29 2.83 -10.40
C LYS A 96 -17.32 3.54 -11.35
N ILE A 97 -16.37 2.81 -11.96
CA ILE A 97 -15.34 3.39 -12.82
C ILE A 97 -15.96 4.03 -14.06
N GLU A 98 -16.81 3.31 -14.82
CA GLU A 98 -17.34 3.80 -16.09
C GLU A 98 -18.17 5.07 -15.93
N ALA A 99 -18.93 5.20 -14.84
CA ALA A 99 -19.70 6.41 -14.54
C ALA A 99 -18.84 7.64 -14.19
N ALA A 100 -17.58 7.41 -13.81
CA ALA A 100 -16.62 8.47 -13.48
C ALA A 100 -15.73 8.88 -14.67
N ILE A 101 -15.81 8.16 -15.80
CA ILE A 101 -15.01 8.47 -17.00
C ILE A 101 -15.57 9.70 -17.70
N THR A 102 -14.70 10.65 -17.98
CA THR A 102 -14.97 11.85 -18.78
C THR A 102 -13.96 11.95 -19.94
N GLU A 103 -14.12 12.94 -20.80
CA GLU A 103 -13.14 13.24 -21.88
C GLU A 103 -11.75 13.65 -21.32
N ARG A 104 -11.67 14.04 -20.04
CA ARG A 104 -10.43 14.42 -19.37
C ARG A 104 -9.79 13.28 -18.60
N THR A 105 -10.44 12.12 -18.49
CA THR A 105 -9.90 10.97 -17.78
C THR A 105 -8.63 10.47 -18.48
N ALA A 106 -7.53 10.46 -17.74
CA ALA A 106 -6.20 10.13 -18.23
C ALA A 106 -5.64 8.82 -17.69
N ALA A 107 -6.17 8.30 -16.57
CA ALA A 107 -5.71 7.04 -15.96
C ALA A 107 -6.67 6.53 -14.90
N ILE A 108 -6.47 5.27 -14.49
CA ILE A 108 -7.04 4.68 -13.27
C ILE A 108 -5.88 4.37 -12.32
N MET A 109 -5.99 4.81 -11.04
CA MET A 109 -4.97 4.55 -10.01
C MET A 109 -5.64 3.90 -8.79
N PRO A 110 -5.88 2.59 -8.85
CA PRO A 110 -6.45 1.83 -7.74
C PRO A 110 -5.38 1.46 -6.72
N MET A 111 -5.81 1.13 -5.48
CA MET A 111 -4.93 0.67 -4.42
C MET A 111 -5.31 -0.73 -3.97
N HIS A 112 -4.32 -1.62 -3.84
CA HIS A 112 -4.47 -2.92 -3.18
C HIS A 112 -4.48 -2.73 -1.66
N CYS A 113 -5.64 -2.35 -1.11
CA CYS A 113 -5.78 -1.94 0.29
C CYS A 113 -5.52 -3.11 1.26
N TYR A 114 -4.63 -2.93 2.24
CA TYR A 114 -4.20 -3.94 3.23
C TYR A 114 -3.60 -5.22 2.63
N GLY A 115 -3.27 -5.22 1.34
CA GLY A 115 -2.87 -6.40 0.59
C GLY A 115 -4.04 -7.14 -0.08
N ASN A 116 -5.30 -6.71 0.11
CA ASN A 116 -6.42 -7.23 -0.68
C ASN A 116 -6.28 -6.81 -2.14
N THR A 117 -6.39 -7.76 -3.04
CA THR A 117 -6.27 -7.51 -4.47
C THR A 117 -7.54 -6.82 -4.99
N CYS A 118 -7.36 -5.73 -5.73
CA CYS A 118 -8.45 -5.13 -6.50
C CYS A 118 -9.07 -6.16 -7.46
N ASP A 119 -10.28 -5.93 -7.93
CA ASP A 119 -10.83 -6.70 -9.05
C ASP A 119 -10.08 -6.31 -10.34
N VAL A 120 -8.91 -6.92 -10.51
CA VAL A 120 -7.96 -6.59 -11.57
C VAL A 120 -8.50 -6.91 -12.96
N GLU A 121 -9.33 -7.95 -13.08
CA GLU A 121 -9.94 -8.35 -14.34
C GLU A 121 -11.00 -7.34 -14.79
N ALA A 122 -11.90 -6.94 -13.89
CA ALA A 122 -12.91 -5.93 -14.17
C ALA A 122 -12.26 -4.57 -14.51
N ILE A 123 -11.26 -4.14 -13.70
CA ILE A 123 -10.52 -2.89 -13.95
C ILE A 123 -9.81 -2.94 -15.30
N ASN A 124 -9.12 -4.04 -15.62
CA ASN A 124 -8.41 -4.21 -16.89
C ASN A 124 -9.35 -4.18 -18.09
N SER A 125 -10.54 -4.84 -18.00
CA SER A 125 -11.55 -4.84 -19.04
C SER A 125 -12.03 -3.42 -19.36
N ILE A 126 -12.27 -2.60 -18.32
CA ILE A 126 -12.68 -1.20 -18.48
C ILE A 126 -11.52 -0.39 -19.06
N ALA A 127 -10.33 -0.51 -18.49
CA ALA A 127 -9.14 0.21 -18.92
C ALA A 127 -8.83 -0.01 -20.42
N GLN A 128 -8.93 -1.25 -20.89
CA GLN A 128 -8.74 -1.59 -22.30
C GLN A 128 -9.82 -0.96 -23.21
N ARG A 129 -11.10 -1.00 -22.78
CA ARG A 129 -12.20 -0.42 -23.53
C ARG A 129 -12.03 1.09 -23.74
N TYR A 130 -11.58 1.78 -22.70
CA TYR A 130 -11.39 3.23 -22.73
C TYR A 130 -9.95 3.67 -23.05
N ARG A 131 -9.03 2.71 -23.25
CA ARG A 131 -7.60 2.94 -23.53
C ARG A 131 -6.92 3.79 -22.42
N LEU A 132 -7.27 3.52 -21.18
CA LEU A 132 -6.72 4.21 -20.02
C LEU A 132 -5.57 3.39 -19.44
N PRO A 133 -4.42 3.98 -19.14
CA PRO A 133 -3.38 3.32 -18.38
C PRO A 133 -3.83 3.07 -16.93
N VAL A 134 -3.33 1.97 -16.35
CA VAL A 134 -3.58 1.60 -14.96
C VAL A 134 -2.28 1.59 -14.17
N VAL A 135 -2.24 2.40 -13.10
CA VAL A 135 -1.13 2.43 -12.14
C VAL A 135 -1.63 1.91 -10.81
N TYR A 136 -1.18 0.73 -10.39
CA TYR A 136 -1.53 0.20 -9.07
C TYR A 136 -0.66 0.82 -7.98
N ASP A 137 -1.29 1.48 -7.00
CA ASP A 137 -0.67 1.66 -5.69
C ASP A 137 -0.70 0.31 -4.96
N ALA A 138 0.40 -0.41 -5.03
CA ALA A 138 0.57 -1.74 -4.46
C ALA A 138 1.45 -1.72 -3.19
N CYS A 139 1.50 -0.56 -2.49
CA CYS A 139 2.34 -0.35 -1.31
C CYS A 139 2.03 -1.28 -0.13
N HIS A 140 0.94 -2.05 -0.19
CA HIS A 140 0.57 -3.04 0.82
C HIS A 140 0.69 -4.49 0.32
N SER A 141 1.16 -4.71 -0.91
CA SER A 141 1.03 -6.01 -1.59
C SER A 141 2.36 -6.70 -1.91
N PHE A 142 3.45 -6.36 -1.20
CA PHE A 142 4.72 -7.06 -1.39
C PHE A 142 4.56 -8.57 -1.20
N GLY A 143 4.87 -9.36 -2.23
CA GLY A 143 4.77 -10.83 -2.21
C GLY A 143 3.33 -11.37 -2.16
N VAL A 144 2.31 -10.55 -2.46
CA VAL A 144 0.93 -11.02 -2.61
C VAL A 144 0.75 -11.62 -4.00
N GLU A 145 0.04 -12.77 -4.06
CA GLU A 145 -0.33 -13.44 -5.29
C GLU A 145 -1.85 -13.62 -5.40
N ASP A 146 -2.35 -13.70 -6.60
CA ASP A 146 -3.69 -14.19 -6.93
C ASP A 146 -3.60 -15.49 -7.75
N GLU A 147 -4.70 -15.98 -8.35
CA GLU A 147 -4.74 -17.26 -9.06
C GLU A 147 -3.71 -17.39 -10.20
N GLY A 148 -3.17 -16.30 -10.74
CA GLY A 148 -2.20 -16.31 -11.82
C GLY A 148 -0.76 -16.00 -11.37
N GLY A 149 -0.49 -15.85 -10.08
CA GLY A 149 0.83 -15.49 -9.52
C GLY A 149 0.88 -14.07 -8.99
N SER A 150 2.02 -13.41 -9.10
CA SER A 150 2.25 -12.07 -8.54
C SER A 150 1.18 -11.06 -8.96
N VAL A 151 0.60 -10.32 -8.00
CA VAL A 151 -0.37 -9.25 -8.30
C VAL A 151 0.25 -8.10 -9.10
N PHE A 152 1.58 -8.01 -9.15
CA PHE A 152 2.28 -6.99 -9.92
C PHE A 152 2.31 -7.25 -11.43
N ARG A 153 1.78 -8.39 -11.89
CA ARG A 153 1.60 -8.67 -13.33
C ARG A 153 0.43 -7.89 -13.95
N HIS A 154 -0.39 -7.20 -13.13
CA HIS A 154 -1.54 -6.43 -13.60
C HIS A 154 -1.22 -4.96 -13.84
N GLY A 155 -2.03 -4.30 -14.67
CA GLY A 155 -1.86 -2.89 -15.04
C GLY A 155 -0.61 -2.62 -15.87
N ASP A 156 -0.29 -1.36 -16.08
CA ASP A 156 0.90 -0.91 -16.80
C ASP A 156 2.09 -0.76 -15.87
N ILE A 157 1.84 -0.27 -14.65
CA ILE A 157 2.85 -0.05 -13.61
C ILE A 157 2.24 -0.40 -12.25
N SER A 158 3.03 -1.06 -11.38
CA SER A 158 2.74 -1.20 -9.96
C SER A 158 3.83 -0.52 -9.13
N VAL A 159 3.42 0.22 -8.09
CA VAL A 159 4.33 0.90 -7.16
C VAL A 159 4.24 0.28 -5.77
N VAL A 160 5.39 -0.05 -5.19
CA VAL A 160 5.50 -0.71 -3.88
C VAL A 160 6.32 0.15 -2.93
N SER A 161 5.94 0.20 -1.66
CA SER A 161 6.66 0.94 -0.62
C SER A 161 7.55 0.02 0.20
N PHE A 162 8.78 0.46 0.43
CA PHE A 162 9.74 -0.17 1.34
C PHE A 162 10.01 0.69 2.57
N HIS A 163 9.03 1.53 2.94
CA HIS A 163 9.07 2.28 4.20
C HIS A 163 9.15 1.31 5.41
N ALA A 164 9.78 1.72 6.49
CA ALA A 164 10.03 0.91 7.70
C ALA A 164 8.80 0.19 8.29
N THR A 165 7.58 0.69 8.05
CA THR A 165 6.33 0.06 8.53
C THR A 165 5.81 -1.06 7.63
N LYS A 166 6.41 -1.31 6.46
CA LYS A 166 5.97 -2.30 5.49
C LYS A 166 6.51 -3.70 5.82
N VAL A 167 5.90 -4.71 5.22
CA VAL A 167 6.27 -6.13 5.41
C VAL A 167 7.72 -6.37 4.99
N PHE A 168 8.07 -5.92 3.78
CA PHE A 168 9.44 -5.77 3.32
C PHE A 168 9.82 -4.30 3.40
N ASN A 169 10.98 -3.98 3.98
CA ASN A 169 11.41 -2.59 4.13
C ASN A 169 12.92 -2.43 3.99
N THR A 170 13.32 -1.22 3.62
CA THR A 170 14.72 -0.80 3.52
C THR A 170 14.97 0.47 4.36
N PHE A 171 14.24 0.63 5.49
CA PHE A 171 14.02 1.85 6.27
C PHE A 171 13.21 2.86 5.46
N GLU A 172 13.77 3.40 4.40
CA GLU A 172 13.11 4.15 3.33
C GLU A 172 13.44 3.50 2.00
N GLY A 173 12.45 3.44 1.11
CA GLY A 173 12.60 2.88 -0.23
C GLY A 173 11.28 2.72 -0.96
N GLY A 174 11.40 2.39 -2.22
CA GLY A 174 10.28 2.07 -3.08
C GLY A 174 10.71 1.23 -4.28
N LEU A 175 9.74 0.61 -4.90
CA LEU A 175 9.89 -0.19 -6.11
C LEU A 175 8.84 0.23 -7.11
N LEU A 176 9.23 0.30 -8.37
CA LEU A 176 8.31 0.38 -9.50
C LEU A 176 8.50 -0.86 -10.35
N VAL A 177 7.42 -1.59 -10.59
CA VAL A 177 7.36 -2.73 -11.49
C VAL A 177 6.78 -2.29 -12.81
N SER A 178 7.47 -2.57 -13.91
CA SER A 178 7.04 -2.24 -15.28
C SER A 178 6.91 -3.48 -16.16
N ARG A 179 6.18 -3.34 -17.27
CA ARG A 179 5.80 -4.46 -18.15
C ARG A 179 6.77 -4.69 -19.29
N SER A 180 7.57 -3.68 -19.64
CA SER A 180 8.52 -3.78 -20.74
C SER A 180 9.88 -3.19 -20.39
N LYS A 181 10.88 -3.62 -21.14
CA LYS A 181 12.25 -3.12 -20.99
C LYS A 181 12.35 -1.63 -21.30
N GLU A 182 11.59 -1.15 -22.27
CA GLU A 182 11.55 0.25 -22.69
C GLU A 182 10.99 1.11 -21.58
N MET A 183 9.91 0.64 -20.92
CA MET A 183 9.34 1.35 -19.77
C MET A 183 10.32 1.38 -18.59
N LYS A 184 10.99 0.25 -18.27
CA LYS A 184 12.03 0.24 -17.25
C LYS A 184 13.14 1.26 -17.56
N GLN A 185 13.65 1.27 -18.78
CA GLN A 185 14.70 2.22 -19.18
C GLN A 185 14.24 3.67 -19.02
N ARG A 186 13.01 3.98 -19.46
CA ARG A 186 12.44 5.32 -19.29
C ARG A 186 12.34 5.72 -17.83
N VAL A 187 11.82 4.82 -16.99
CA VAL A 187 11.71 5.02 -15.53
C VAL A 187 13.07 5.24 -14.89
N ASP A 188 14.09 4.46 -15.30
CA ASP A 188 15.46 4.59 -14.76
C ASP A 188 16.11 5.93 -15.18
N HIS A 189 15.84 6.44 -16.39
CA HIS A 189 16.26 7.77 -16.77
C HIS A 189 15.55 8.85 -15.93
N LEU A 190 14.22 8.76 -15.81
CA LEU A 190 13.41 9.74 -15.06
C LEU A 190 13.80 9.82 -13.58
N LYS A 191 14.06 8.67 -12.91
CA LYS A 191 14.50 8.67 -11.50
C LYS A 191 15.93 9.21 -11.32
N ASN A 192 16.68 9.39 -12.42
CA ASN A 192 18.03 9.94 -12.44
C ASN A 192 18.11 11.22 -13.29
N PHE A 193 17.25 12.21 -13.01
CA PHE A 193 17.22 13.53 -13.66
C PHE A 193 16.98 13.50 -15.17
N GLY A 194 16.61 12.39 -15.78
CA GLY A 194 16.45 12.24 -17.22
C GLY A 194 17.75 11.95 -17.97
N PHE A 195 18.83 11.63 -17.26
CA PHE A 195 20.11 11.26 -17.87
C PHE A 195 20.04 9.89 -18.55
N VAL A 196 20.53 9.81 -19.79
CA VAL A 196 20.78 8.57 -20.53
C VAL A 196 22.24 8.18 -20.54
N ASP A 197 23.13 9.15 -20.39
CA ASP A 197 24.59 9.02 -20.20
C ASP A 197 25.11 10.18 -19.34
N GLU A 198 26.43 10.37 -19.25
CA GLU A 198 27.07 11.38 -18.39
C GLU A 198 26.66 12.82 -18.74
N THR A 199 26.33 13.11 -19.99
CA THR A 199 26.13 14.47 -20.51
C THR A 199 24.77 14.73 -21.15
N THR A 200 24.00 13.67 -21.45
CA THR A 200 22.77 13.75 -22.20
C THR A 200 21.54 13.62 -21.32
N VAL A 201 20.73 14.67 -21.28
CA VAL A 201 19.40 14.69 -20.62
C VAL A 201 18.32 14.75 -21.69
N ILE A 202 17.40 13.79 -21.70
CA ILE A 202 16.38 13.66 -22.75
C ILE A 202 15.00 14.13 -22.33
N GLU A 203 14.70 14.13 -21.03
CA GLU A 203 13.43 14.61 -20.49
C GLU A 203 13.61 15.08 -19.03
N PRO A 204 12.71 15.95 -18.51
CA PRO A 204 12.79 16.36 -17.12
C PRO A 204 12.60 15.17 -16.19
N GLY A 205 13.57 14.90 -15.35
CA GLY A 205 13.53 13.86 -14.32
C GLY A 205 13.77 14.43 -12.92
N MET A 206 13.86 13.54 -11.93
CA MET A 206 14.10 13.91 -10.55
C MET A 206 15.12 12.99 -9.89
N ASN A 207 15.59 13.35 -8.70
CA ASN A 207 16.42 12.45 -7.91
C ASN A 207 15.53 11.47 -7.12
N GLY A 208 15.20 10.37 -7.74
CA GLY A 208 14.44 9.28 -7.14
C GLY A 208 15.26 8.06 -6.73
N LYS A 209 16.58 8.15 -6.84
CA LYS A 209 17.50 7.01 -6.68
C LYS A 209 17.52 6.46 -5.25
N MET A 210 17.51 5.12 -5.11
CA MET A 210 17.82 4.45 -3.86
C MET A 210 19.34 4.47 -3.60
N SER A 211 19.75 4.64 -2.34
CA SER A 211 21.16 4.54 -1.95
C SER A 211 21.61 3.08 -1.86
N GLU A 212 22.93 2.84 -1.99
CA GLU A 212 23.54 1.53 -1.77
C GLU A 212 23.29 1.00 -0.35
N PHE A 213 23.25 1.89 0.65
CA PHE A 213 22.94 1.50 2.02
C PHE A 213 21.53 0.91 2.15
N ASN A 214 20.51 1.57 1.60
CA ASN A 214 19.14 1.05 1.64
C ASN A 214 19.01 -0.23 0.81
N ALA A 215 19.69 -0.31 -0.34
CA ALA A 215 19.70 -1.51 -1.17
C ALA A 215 20.36 -2.70 -0.44
N MET A 216 21.47 -2.50 0.24
CA MET A 216 22.13 -3.50 1.08
C MET A 216 21.17 -4.05 2.15
N ILE A 217 20.44 -3.17 2.84
CA ILE A 217 19.42 -3.59 3.82
C ILE A 217 18.37 -4.48 3.14
N GLY A 218 17.92 -4.10 1.94
CA GLY A 218 16.96 -4.88 1.17
C GLY A 218 17.45 -6.29 0.83
N VAL A 219 18.68 -6.42 0.33
CA VAL A 219 19.31 -7.73 0.03
C VAL A 219 19.36 -8.62 1.29
N HIS A 220 19.64 -8.04 2.45
CA HIS A 220 19.64 -8.81 3.69
C HIS A 220 18.21 -9.14 4.16
N GLN A 221 17.29 -8.20 4.12
CA GLN A 221 15.90 -8.39 4.54
C GLN A 221 15.19 -9.46 3.72
N LEU A 222 15.44 -9.51 2.40
CA LEU A 222 14.76 -10.43 1.49
C LEU A 222 14.99 -11.90 1.88
N LYS A 223 16.14 -12.23 2.46
CA LYS A 223 16.48 -13.58 2.93
C LYS A 223 15.61 -14.08 4.08
N TYR A 224 15.02 -13.15 4.84
CA TYR A 224 14.19 -13.46 6.02
C TYR A 224 12.69 -13.34 5.73
N MET A 225 12.30 -13.11 4.48
CA MET A 225 10.89 -12.91 4.14
C MET A 225 10.00 -14.12 4.47
N PRO A 226 10.43 -15.38 4.25
CA PRO A 226 9.61 -16.54 4.65
C PRO A 226 9.30 -16.55 6.15
N GLU A 227 10.28 -16.28 7.00
CA GLU A 227 10.15 -16.23 8.46
C GLU A 227 9.27 -15.05 8.89
N ILE A 228 9.48 -13.87 8.27
CA ILE A 228 8.69 -12.66 8.53
C ILE A 228 7.20 -12.90 8.21
N ILE A 229 6.90 -13.50 7.06
CA ILE A 229 5.53 -13.79 6.64
C ILE A 229 4.91 -14.85 7.54
N SER A 230 5.64 -15.92 7.87
CA SER A 230 5.18 -16.98 8.78
C SER A 230 4.84 -16.43 10.17
N ALA A 231 5.72 -15.60 10.73
CA ALA A 231 5.48 -14.97 12.02
C ALA A 231 4.26 -14.04 12.02
N ARG A 232 4.05 -13.27 10.94
CA ARG A 232 2.85 -12.44 10.78
C ARG A 232 1.58 -13.27 10.62
N ALA A 233 1.65 -14.39 9.89
CA ALA A 233 0.53 -15.30 9.69
C ALA A 233 0.05 -15.89 11.01
N GLU A 234 0.97 -16.32 11.88
CA GLU A 234 0.66 -16.84 13.20
C GLU A 234 -0.11 -15.84 14.06
N ARG A 235 0.31 -14.57 14.06
CA ARG A 235 -0.35 -13.50 14.81
C ARG A 235 -1.69 -13.09 14.19
N ASP A 236 -1.79 -13.08 12.86
CA ASP A 236 -3.08 -12.86 12.17
C ASP A 236 -4.09 -13.93 12.55
N GLN A 237 -3.67 -15.20 12.54
CA GLN A 237 -4.52 -16.32 12.93
C GLN A 237 -4.96 -16.20 14.38
N LEU A 238 -4.04 -15.92 15.31
CA LEU A 238 -4.34 -15.76 16.72
C LEU A 238 -5.35 -14.63 16.98
N TYR A 239 -5.16 -13.47 16.35
CA TYR A 239 -6.14 -12.39 16.42
C TYR A 239 -7.52 -12.84 15.95
N ARG A 240 -7.62 -13.57 14.83
CA ARG A 240 -8.90 -14.06 14.31
C ARG A 240 -9.56 -15.04 15.28
N GLU A 241 -8.80 -15.94 15.87
CA GLU A 241 -9.29 -16.91 16.85
C GLU A 241 -9.81 -16.21 18.12
N ARG A 242 -9.04 -15.26 18.66
CA ARG A 242 -9.38 -14.55 19.91
C ARG A 242 -10.51 -13.54 19.76
N LEU A 243 -10.61 -12.89 18.61
CA LEU A 243 -11.67 -11.89 18.34
C LEU A 243 -12.93 -12.52 17.76
N ASN A 244 -12.90 -13.81 17.42
CA ASN A 244 -14.06 -14.50 16.90
C ASN A 244 -15.19 -14.54 17.92
N GLY A 245 -16.38 -14.12 17.49
CA GLY A 245 -17.58 -14.11 18.35
C GLY A 245 -17.68 -12.93 19.31
N ILE A 246 -16.74 -11.99 19.31
CA ILE A 246 -16.91 -10.73 20.02
C ILE A 246 -17.92 -9.88 19.26
N GLU A 247 -19.10 -9.68 19.90
CA GLU A 247 -20.18 -8.91 19.29
C GLU A 247 -19.73 -7.45 19.02
N GLY A 248 -20.03 -6.95 17.83
CA GLY A 248 -19.66 -5.59 17.42
C GLY A 248 -18.21 -5.43 16.94
N ILE A 249 -17.40 -6.48 16.91
CA ILE A 249 -16.07 -6.49 16.28
C ILE A 249 -16.11 -7.35 15.02
N HIS A 250 -15.76 -6.76 13.88
CA HIS A 250 -15.64 -7.45 12.60
C HIS A 250 -14.18 -7.44 12.13
N CYS A 251 -13.62 -8.64 11.90
CA CYS A 251 -12.30 -8.79 11.29
C CYS A 251 -12.44 -8.97 9.77
N GLN A 252 -11.80 -8.12 9.00
CA GLN A 252 -11.84 -8.25 7.53
C GLN A 252 -11.28 -9.59 7.07
N LEU A 253 -11.98 -10.22 6.14
CA LEU A 253 -11.51 -11.44 5.49
C LEU A 253 -10.61 -11.10 4.28
N PRO A 254 -9.65 -11.97 3.94
CA PRO A 254 -8.88 -11.83 2.71
C PRO A 254 -9.76 -12.06 1.49
N ILE A 255 -9.52 -11.28 0.42
CA ILE A 255 -10.32 -11.36 -0.80
C ILE A 255 -9.39 -11.40 -2.01
N ARG A 256 -9.59 -12.38 -2.90
CA ARG A 256 -8.88 -12.58 -4.18
C ARG A 256 -7.38 -12.93 -4.06
N GLN A 257 -6.81 -13.04 -2.84
CA GLN A 257 -5.41 -13.49 -2.70
C GLN A 257 -5.35 -15.02 -2.58
N THR A 258 -4.37 -15.63 -3.26
CA THR A 258 -3.95 -17.02 -3.04
C THR A 258 -2.75 -17.10 -2.09
N VAL A 259 -1.85 -16.08 -2.16
CA VAL A 259 -0.76 -15.90 -1.21
C VAL A 259 -0.90 -14.55 -0.52
N ARG A 260 -0.80 -14.54 0.82
CA ARG A 260 -0.96 -13.34 1.66
C ARG A 260 0.37 -12.93 2.28
N ASN A 261 0.54 -11.62 2.50
CA ASN A 261 1.70 -11.07 3.21
C ASN A 261 1.39 -10.59 4.63
N TYR A 262 0.12 -10.61 5.05
CA TYR A 262 -0.32 -10.19 6.39
C TYR A 262 0.18 -8.77 6.74
N ALA A 263 0.02 -7.85 5.80
CA ALA A 263 0.53 -6.48 5.94
C ALA A 263 -0.13 -5.72 7.10
N TYR A 264 -1.44 -5.90 7.27
CA TYR A 264 -2.26 -5.25 8.30
C TYR A 264 -3.28 -6.22 8.89
N PHE A 265 -3.73 -5.90 10.11
CA PHE A 265 -4.87 -6.56 10.74
C PHE A 265 -5.95 -5.52 11.08
N PRO A 266 -6.82 -5.15 10.12
CA PRO A 266 -7.90 -4.24 10.35
C PRO A 266 -9.07 -4.93 11.06
N ILE A 267 -9.58 -4.29 12.13
CA ILE A 267 -10.87 -4.59 12.74
C ILE A 267 -11.81 -3.41 12.52
N PHE A 268 -13.10 -3.69 12.45
CA PHE A 268 -14.16 -2.68 12.30
C PHE A 268 -15.09 -2.74 13.49
N VAL A 269 -15.13 -1.63 14.24
CA VAL A 269 -16.01 -1.46 15.40
C VAL A 269 -17.40 -1.11 14.88
N GLN A 270 -18.37 -1.99 15.12
CA GLN A 270 -19.75 -1.83 14.68
C GLN A 270 -20.55 -0.98 15.69
N ASP A 271 -21.73 -0.51 15.25
CA ASP A 271 -22.56 0.38 16.06
C ASP A 271 -23.15 -0.29 17.32
N ASN A 272 -23.19 -1.65 17.34
CA ASN A 272 -23.61 -2.45 18.50
C ASN A 272 -22.47 -2.78 19.49
N PHE A 273 -21.23 -2.35 19.22
CA PHE A 273 -20.15 -2.46 20.20
C PHE A 273 -20.33 -1.40 21.31
N PRO A 274 -20.08 -1.69 22.61
CA PRO A 274 -20.31 -0.73 23.69
C PRO A 274 -19.53 0.60 23.59
N LEU A 275 -18.38 0.58 22.95
CA LEU A 275 -17.55 1.76 22.73
C LEU A 275 -17.57 2.17 21.23
N SER A 276 -17.54 3.46 20.97
CA SER A 276 -17.24 3.92 19.61
C SER A 276 -15.82 3.53 19.20
N ARG A 277 -15.53 3.53 17.89
CA ARG A 277 -14.20 3.28 17.37
C ARG A 277 -13.12 4.16 18.04
N ASP A 278 -13.40 5.44 18.23
CA ASP A 278 -12.43 6.37 18.84
C ASP A 278 -12.27 6.09 20.35
N ALA A 279 -13.35 5.78 21.06
CA ALA A 279 -13.27 5.38 22.46
C ALA A 279 -12.50 4.07 22.65
N LEU A 280 -12.71 3.05 21.78
CA LEU A 280 -11.94 1.81 21.82
C LEU A 280 -10.45 2.05 21.48
N TYR A 281 -10.18 2.93 20.52
CA TYR A 281 -8.81 3.31 20.16
C TYR A 281 -8.08 3.98 21.34
N GLU A 282 -8.72 4.91 22.04
CA GLU A 282 -8.18 5.57 23.24
C GLU A 282 -8.04 4.58 24.40
N HIS A 283 -9.00 3.66 24.56
CA HIS A 283 -8.95 2.61 25.56
C HIS A 283 -7.74 1.69 25.37
N LEU A 284 -7.49 1.25 24.14
CA LEU A 284 -6.29 0.46 23.80
C LEU A 284 -5.00 1.24 24.08
N GLN A 285 -4.96 2.53 23.74
CA GLN A 285 -3.79 3.40 24.05
C GLN A 285 -3.56 3.53 25.55
N GLY A 286 -4.64 3.64 26.35
CA GLY A 286 -4.57 3.67 27.81
C GLY A 286 -3.94 2.41 28.43
N HIS A 287 -4.00 1.27 27.70
CA HIS A 287 -3.35 0.01 28.08
C HIS A 287 -1.96 -0.16 27.40
N GLY A 288 -1.43 0.85 26.72
CA GLY A 288 -0.13 0.81 26.06
C GLY A 288 -0.13 0.18 24.67
N PHE A 289 -1.30 -0.07 24.06
CA PHE A 289 -1.42 -0.67 22.73
C PHE A 289 -1.74 0.38 21.67
N PHE A 290 -0.83 0.56 20.69
CA PHE A 290 -0.91 1.60 19.69
C PHE A 290 -1.32 1.04 18.32
N GLY A 291 -2.62 1.02 18.05
CA GLY A 291 -3.16 0.75 16.73
C GLY A 291 -3.00 1.92 15.76
N ARG A 292 -3.52 1.76 14.55
CA ARG A 292 -3.59 2.82 13.54
C ARG A 292 -5.01 2.90 12.98
N ARG A 293 -5.50 4.12 12.74
CA ARG A 293 -6.81 4.33 12.08
C ARG A 293 -6.62 4.51 10.58
N TYR A 294 -6.18 3.46 9.91
CA TYR A 294 -5.96 3.45 8.48
C TYR A 294 -7.23 2.95 7.75
N PHE A 295 -7.97 3.83 7.04
CA PHE A 295 -7.58 5.20 6.74
C PHE A 295 -8.63 6.18 7.26
N TYR A 296 -8.26 6.98 8.22
CA TYR A 296 -9.08 8.04 8.83
C TYR A 296 -8.20 9.26 9.14
N PRO A 297 -8.65 10.52 8.81
CA PRO A 297 -9.80 10.81 7.94
C PRO A 297 -9.59 10.30 6.51
N LEU A 298 -10.66 10.25 5.69
CA LEU A 298 -10.52 9.98 4.26
C LEU A 298 -9.73 11.09 3.58
N ILE A 299 -9.03 10.76 2.51
CA ILE A 299 -8.31 11.75 1.69
C ILE A 299 -9.26 12.82 1.17
N SER A 300 -10.48 12.44 0.77
CA SER A 300 -11.53 13.35 0.32
C SER A 300 -12.02 14.34 1.40
N GLU A 301 -11.66 14.14 2.67
CA GLU A 301 -11.99 15.06 3.76
C GLU A 301 -10.87 16.07 4.06
N PHE A 302 -9.70 15.96 3.43
CA PHE A 302 -8.61 16.90 3.64
C PHE A 302 -8.86 18.26 2.95
N PRO A 303 -8.40 19.37 3.56
CA PRO A 303 -8.70 20.72 3.04
C PRO A 303 -8.38 20.93 1.56
N MET A 304 -7.33 20.28 1.04
CA MET A 304 -6.92 20.42 -0.37
C MET A 304 -7.78 19.61 -1.34
N TYR A 305 -8.66 18.72 -0.87
CA TYR A 305 -9.46 17.83 -1.71
C TYR A 305 -10.96 17.87 -1.41
N CYS A 306 -11.39 18.43 -0.28
CA CYS A 306 -12.78 18.37 0.17
C CYS A 306 -13.77 19.12 -0.74
N ASP A 307 -13.28 20.08 -1.53
CA ASP A 307 -14.09 20.85 -2.47
C ASP A 307 -14.17 20.22 -3.88
N LEU A 308 -13.52 19.07 -4.09
CA LEU A 308 -13.63 18.36 -5.36
C LEU A 308 -15.07 17.83 -5.54
N PRO A 309 -15.64 17.89 -6.76
CA PRO A 309 -17.01 17.42 -7.03
C PRO A 309 -17.27 15.98 -6.59
N THR A 310 -16.25 15.13 -6.57
CA THR A 310 -16.31 13.71 -6.20
C THR A 310 -15.97 13.41 -4.75
N ALA A 311 -15.65 14.43 -3.94
CA ALA A 311 -15.23 14.26 -2.53
C ALA A 311 -16.41 14.12 -1.55
N GLY A 312 -17.65 14.33 -2.02
CA GLY A 312 -18.85 14.34 -1.16
C GLY A 312 -19.09 12.97 -0.49
N ARG A 313 -19.36 13.00 0.84
CA ARG A 313 -19.63 11.76 1.61
C ARG A 313 -20.74 10.90 1.07
N HIS A 314 -21.77 11.52 0.47
CA HIS A 314 -22.92 10.82 -0.13
C HIS A 314 -22.54 10.02 -1.39
N LEU A 315 -21.39 10.34 -2.01
CA LEU A 315 -20.84 9.61 -3.15
C LEU A 315 -19.91 8.46 -2.72
N LEU A 316 -19.46 8.47 -1.48
CA LEU A 316 -18.40 7.62 -0.92
C LEU A 316 -18.87 6.90 0.37
N PRO A 317 -20.12 6.35 0.42
CA PRO A 317 -20.68 5.83 1.67
C PRO A 317 -19.90 4.65 2.26
N THR A 318 -19.35 3.77 1.43
CA THR A 318 -18.58 2.60 1.88
C THR A 318 -17.26 3.04 2.50
N ALA A 319 -16.47 3.86 1.77
CA ALA A 319 -15.21 4.38 2.26
C ALA A 319 -15.41 5.19 3.55
N PHE A 320 -16.44 6.04 3.59
CA PHE A 320 -16.78 6.84 4.76
C PHE A 320 -17.17 5.96 5.95
N GLY A 321 -18.04 4.97 5.76
CA GLY A 321 -18.42 4.02 6.80
C GLY A 321 -17.24 3.23 7.36
N ALA A 322 -16.37 2.71 6.48
CA ALA A 322 -15.16 1.99 6.87
C ALA A 322 -14.19 2.89 7.66
N SER A 323 -13.96 4.12 7.19
CA SER A 323 -13.04 5.06 7.86
C SER A 323 -13.43 5.37 9.30
N ARG A 324 -14.73 5.39 9.60
CA ARG A 324 -15.26 5.67 10.93
C ARG A 324 -15.21 4.49 11.89
N ARG A 325 -14.98 3.28 11.38
CA ARG A 325 -15.03 2.03 12.15
C ARG A 325 -13.68 1.35 12.29
N VAL A 326 -12.70 1.63 11.44
CA VAL A 326 -11.45 0.90 11.36
C VAL A 326 -10.47 1.20 12.49
N ILE A 327 -9.86 0.14 13.04
CA ILE A 327 -8.59 0.14 13.77
C ILE A 327 -7.72 -0.98 13.20
N CYS A 328 -6.54 -0.67 12.69
CA CYS A 328 -5.52 -1.67 12.40
C CYS A 328 -4.77 -1.97 13.69
N LEU A 329 -4.89 -3.20 14.18
CA LEU A 329 -4.17 -3.66 15.37
C LEU A 329 -2.68 -3.83 15.06
N PRO A 330 -1.79 -3.78 16.07
CA PRO A 330 -0.37 -4.04 15.90
C PRO A 330 -0.13 -5.41 15.26
N LEU A 331 0.66 -5.46 14.18
CA LEU A 331 1.02 -6.72 13.51
C LEU A 331 2.43 -6.58 12.92
N TYR A 332 3.41 -7.24 13.54
CA TYR A 332 4.81 -7.28 13.09
C TYR A 332 5.47 -8.59 13.58
N PRO A 333 6.58 -9.04 12.97
CA PRO A 333 7.15 -10.36 13.24
C PRO A 333 7.52 -10.60 14.70
N ASP A 334 8.05 -9.59 15.38
CA ASP A 334 8.53 -9.69 16.77
C ASP A 334 7.44 -9.35 17.81
N LEU A 335 6.16 -9.23 17.40
CA LEU A 335 5.06 -9.01 18.32
C LEU A 335 4.87 -10.28 19.18
N GLU A 336 5.09 -10.15 20.48
CA GLU A 336 4.92 -11.29 21.40
C GLU A 336 3.48 -11.82 21.38
N ILE A 337 3.34 -13.14 21.40
CA ILE A 337 2.02 -13.82 21.42
C ILE A 337 1.19 -13.37 22.63
N SER A 338 1.84 -13.23 23.78
CA SER A 338 1.22 -12.70 25.00
C SER A 338 0.68 -11.27 24.83
N THR A 339 1.31 -10.46 24.00
CA THR A 339 0.82 -9.12 23.67
C THR A 339 -0.43 -9.18 22.80
N VAL A 340 -0.49 -10.09 21.83
CA VAL A 340 -1.71 -10.34 21.03
C VAL A 340 -2.87 -10.75 21.95
N ASP A 341 -2.64 -11.71 22.87
CA ASP A 341 -3.63 -12.13 23.85
C ASP A 341 -4.09 -10.95 24.73
N ALA A 342 -3.17 -10.13 25.22
CA ALA A 342 -3.50 -8.96 26.04
C ALA A 342 -4.36 -7.93 25.28
N ILE A 343 -4.03 -7.63 24.01
CA ILE A 343 -4.83 -6.75 23.15
C ILE A 343 -6.26 -7.29 22.99
N CYS A 344 -6.38 -8.59 22.71
CA CYS A 344 -7.69 -9.24 22.54
C CYS A 344 -8.49 -9.23 23.82
N ASN A 345 -7.86 -9.45 24.98
CA ASN A 345 -8.52 -9.41 26.28
C ASN A 345 -9.07 -8.00 26.59
N VAL A 346 -8.30 -6.95 26.32
CA VAL A 346 -8.78 -5.55 26.48
C VAL A 346 -9.99 -5.28 25.61
N ILE A 347 -10.02 -5.80 24.36
CA ILE A 347 -11.18 -5.65 23.47
C ILE A 347 -12.37 -6.44 23.99
N ALA A 348 -12.14 -7.69 24.46
CA ALA A 348 -13.20 -8.54 25.01
C ALA A 348 -13.80 -7.98 26.30
N GLU A 349 -12.98 -7.44 27.21
CA GLU A 349 -13.43 -6.75 28.41
C GLU A 349 -14.28 -5.52 28.08
N ALA A 350 -13.84 -4.73 27.10
CA ALA A 350 -14.62 -3.57 26.62
C ALA A 350 -15.98 -3.99 26.02
N ALA A 351 -16.08 -5.17 25.43
CA ALA A 351 -17.34 -5.71 24.89
C ALA A 351 -18.37 -6.03 25.99
N LEU A 352 -17.92 -6.33 27.20
CA LEU A 352 -18.83 -6.60 28.34
C LEU A 352 -19.50 -5.34 28.88
N GLY A 353 -19.01 -4.15 28.49
CA GLY A 353 -19.51 -2.85 28.94
C GLY A 353 -19.27 -2.58 30.44
N PRO A 354 -19.64 -1.39 30.95
CA PRO A 354 -19.39 -1.00 32.35
C PRO A 354 -20.11 -1.85 33.39
N HIS A 355 -20.97 -2.78 33.01
CA HIS A 355 -21.73 -3.67 33.92
C HIS A 355 -21.21 -5.11 33.97
N GLY A 356 -20.14 -5.46 33.19
CA GLY A 356 -19.62 -6.84 33.13
C GLY A 356 -18.52 -7.20 34.13
N VAL A 357 -18.06 -6.25 34.93
CA VAL A 357 -16.93 -6.46 35.89
C VAL A 357 -17.34 -7.13 37.20
N HIS A 358 -18.61 -7.46 37.39
CA HIS A 358 -19.12 -8.14 38.59
C HIS A 358 -19.94 -9.37 38.23
N ARG A 359 -19.27 -10.44 37.76
CA ARG A 359 -19.78 -11.83 37.95
C ARG A 359 -18.63 -12.80 38.16
#